data_0f1b586d13c11771f684f9470d163713
#
_entry.id   0f1b586d13c11771f684f9470d163713
#
_cell.length_a   1.000
_cell.length_b   1.000
_cell.length_c   1.000
_cell.angle_alpha   90.00
_cell.angle_beta   90.00
_cell.angle_gamma   90.00
#
_symmetry.space_group_name_H-M   'P 1'
#
loop_
_entity.id
_entity.type
_entity.pdbx_description
1 polymer ?
#
loop_
_entity_poly.entity_id
_entity_poly.type
_entity_poly.pdbx_seq_one_letter_code
_entity_poly.pdbx_strand_id
1 'polypeptide(L)'
;MTSRTTPAGAVLLAAGLLVLTACGTKVPGSAAAPSPLPSLSPAPDYAAEAAAAVARHDALFPQVAAACAGKATALPSRSAVPEGLPTDPEARKYAENHGYKQQGTLTPAARCRGDAHAARIRAALDGSESKGAPRTAQELSALLAGMGYAPQAADVYGSSAGDLSFVLSIPESGPCVTGHLTPPVSVQAHAVYVEGGCREPRGGH
;
A
#
# COMPACT_ATOMS: atom_id res chain seq x y z
N MET A 1 -44.12 -35.23 12.92
CA MET A 1 -45.07 -35.31 11.79
C MET A 1 -45.05 -33.99 11.06
N THR A 2 -45.03 -34.07 9.74
CA THR A 2 -45.13 -32.99 8.70
C THR A 2 -43.77 -32.48 8.23
N SER A 3 -43.31 -32.98 7.23
CA SER A 3 -43.47 -32.95 5.76
C SER A 3 -42.45 -32.01 5.12
N ARG A 4 -41.56 -32.66 4.40
CA ARG A 4 -40.58 -32.08 3.47
C ARG A 4 -41.28 -31.53 2.23
N THR A 5 -40.77 -30.40 1.72
CA THR A 5 -41.02 -30.04 0.31
C THR A 5 -39.72 -29.51 -0.29
N THR A 6 -39.16 -30.26 -1.21
CA THR A 6 -38.09 -29.86 -2.12
C THR A 6 -38.72 -29.27 -3.37
N PRO A 7 -38.19 -28.18 -3.97
CA PRO A 7 -38.41 -27.92 -5.39
C PRO A 7 -37.17 -28.28 -6.21
N ALA A 8 -37.40 -29.00 -7.27
CA ALA A 8 -36.47 -29.35 -8.31
C ALA A 8 -36.02 -28.10 -9.09
N GLY A 9 -34.73 -27.92 -9.17
CA GLY A 9 -34.10 -26.87 -9.99
C GLY A 9 -33.80 -27.40 -11.39
N ALA A 10 -34.20 -26.64 -12.38
CA ALA A 10 -33.96 -26.91 -13.79
C ALA A 10 -32.50 -26.66 -14.16
N VAL A 11 -31.87 -27.63 -14.79
CA VAL A 11 -30.54 -27.56 -15.41
C VAL A 11 -30.72 -26.91 -16.78
N LEU A 12 -30.15 -25.72 -16.98
CA LEU A 12 -30.01 -25.07 -18.28
C LEU A 12 -28.58 -25.34 -18.80
N LEU A 13 -28.48 -26.23 -19.77
CA LEU A 13 -27.31 -26.47 -20.60
C LEU A 13 -27.20 -25.33 -21.63
N ALA A 14 -26.26 -24.43 -21.48
CA ALA A 14 -25.87 -23.45 -22.49
C ALA A 14 -24.73 -24.04 -23.33
N ALA A 15 -25.05 -24.42 -24.56
CA ALA A 15 -24.10 -24.84 -25.57
C ALA A 15 -23.31 -23.62 -26.09
N GLY A 16 -22.01 -23.56 -25.76
CA GLY A 16 -21.09 -22.55 -26.28
C GLY A 16 -20.66 -22.88 -27.72
N LEU A 17 -21.01 -22.02 -28.67
CA LEU A 17 -20.48 -22.04 -30.03
C LEU A 17 -19.04 -21.52 -30.03
N LEU A 18 -18.09 -22.40 -30.28
CA LEU A 18 -16.72 -22.08 -30.65
C LEU A 18 -16.69 -21.61 -32.10
N VAL A 19 -16.56 -20.31 -32.33
CA VAL A 19 -16.29 -19.76 -33.67
C VAL A 19 -14.77 -19.76 -33.87
N LEU A 20 -14.28 -20.73 -34.59
CA LEU A 20 -12.92 -20.74 -35.17
C LEU A 20 -12.89 -19.79 -36.34
N THR A 21 -12.33 -18.61 -36.20
CA THR A 21 -12.02 -17.71 -37.31
C THR A 21 -10.75 -18.21 -38.03
N ALA A 22 -10.98 -18.78 -39.20
CA ALA A 22 -9.91 -19.25 -40.11
C ALA A 22 -9.05 -18.09 -40.61
N CYS A 23 -7.74 -18.33 -40.69
CA CYS A 23 -6.77 -17.48 -41.33
C CYS A 23 -7.18 -17.19 -42.78
N GLY A 24 -7.45 -15.93 -43.09
CA GLY A 24 -7.76 -15.48 -44.44
C GLY A 24 -6.55 -15.56 -45.36
N THR A 25 -6.75 -16.22 -46.48
CA THR A 25 -5.83 -16.24 -47.62
C THR A 25 -5.68 -14.85 -48.22
N LYS A 26 -4.43 -14.43 -48.45
CA LYS A 26 -4.12 -13.19 -49.17
C LYS A 26 -4.68 -13.22 -50.58
N VAL A 27 -5.59 -12.30 -50.90
CA VAL A 27 -5.98 -12.00 -52.29
C VAL A 27 -5.03 -10.92 -52.83
N PRO A 28 -4.30 -11.13 -53.90
CA PRO A 28 -3.48 -10.08 -54.53
C PRO A 28 -4.39 -9.19 -55.36
N GLY A 29 -4.46 -7.89 -55.01
CA GLY A 29 -5.02 -6.88 -55.88
C GLY A 29 -6.21 -6.09 -55.36
N SER A 30 -6.05 -5.45 -54.21
CA SER A 30 -6.84 -4.27 -53.85
C SER A 30 -5.94 -3.30 -53.10
N ALA A 31 -5.72 -2.13 -53.67
CA ALA A 31 -5.08 -1.02 -52.97
C ALA A 31 -5.99 -0.62 -51.78
N ALA A 32 -5.73 -1.20 -50.66
CA ALA A 32 -6.39 -0.80 -49.43
C ALA A 32 -5.92 0.61 -49.07
N ALA A 33 -6.84 1.53 -48.94
CA ALA A 33 -6.56 2.82 -48.36
C ALA A 33 -5.87 2.62 -47.00
N PRO A 34 -4.89 3.45 -46.61
CA PRO A 34 -4.21 3.31 -45.33
C PRO A 34 -5.24 3.44 -44.19
N SER A 35 -5.40 2.36 -43.45
CA SER A 35 -6.21 2.41 -42.22
C SER A 35 -5.64 3.51 -41.30
N PRO A 36 -6.48 4.38 -40.74
CA PRO A 36 -5.99 5.37 -39.80
C PRO A 36 -5.26 4.63 -38.62
N LEU A 37 -4.03 5.03 -38.38
CA LEU A 37 -3.26 4.55 -37.25
C LEU A 37 -4.09 4.78 -35.97
N PRO A 38 -4.18 3.79 -35.07
CA PRO A 38 -4.86 3.99 -33.78
C PRO A 38 -4.21 5.19 -33.12
N SER A 39 -5.04 6.17 -32.77
CA SER A 39 -4.62 7.34 -32.01
C SER A 39 -4.06 6.84 -30.69
N LEU A 40 -2.75 7.01 -30.46
CA LEU A 40 -2.14 6.67 -29.18
C LEU A 40 -2.80 7.53 -28.11
N SER A 41 -3.40 6.90 -27.11
CA SER A 41 -3.86 7.63 -25.93
C SER A 41 -2.69 8.41 -25.34
N PRO A 42 -2.89 9.67 -24.92
CA PRO A 42 -1.82 10.44 -24.28
C PRO A 42 -1.26 9.66 -23.08
N ALA A 43 0.05 9.71 -22.90
CA ALA A 43 0.69 9.08 -21.75
C ALA A 43 0.13 9.68 -20.46
N PRO A 44 -0.04 8.87 -19.38
CA PRO A 44 -0.51 9.34 -18.09
C PRO A 44 0.41 10.45 -17.54
N ASP A 45 -0.16 11.53 -17.02
CA ASP A 45 0.59 12.56 -16.31
C ASP A 45 0.78 12.13 -14.84
N TYR A 46 1.80 11.32 -14.61
CA TYR A 46 2.14 10.84 -13.26
C TYR A 46 2.43 11.94 -12.25
N ALA A 47 2.90 13.10 -12.71
CA ALA A 47 3.17 14.24 -11.82
C ALA A 47 1.87 14.87 -11.33
N ALA A 48 0.90 15.05 -12.23
CA ALA A 48 -0.43 15.54 -11.87
C ALA A 48 -1.17 14.55 -10.97
N GLU A 49 -1.09 13.25 -11.25
CA GLU A 49 -1.69 12.21 -10.41
C GLU A 49 -1.08 12.19 -9.01
N ALA A 50 0.24 12.28 -8.89
CA ALA A 50 0.93 12.36 -7.60
C ALA A 50 0.54 13.61 -6.80
N ALA A 51 0.43 14.76 -7.47
CA ALA A 51 -0.03 16.00 -6.83
C ALA A 51 -1.49 15.91 -6.35
N ALA A 52 -2.36 15.29 -7.15
CA ALA A 52 -3.76 15.04 -6.79
C ALA A 52 -3.87 14.07 -5.59
N ALA A 53 -3.03 13.04 -5.54
CA ALA A 53 -2.99 12.11 -4.40
C ALA A 53 -2.54 12.84 -3.12
N VAL A 54 -1.52 13.71 -3.19
CA VAL A 54 -1.13 14.55 -2.05
C VAL A 54 -2.30 15.44 -1.60
N ALA A 55 -2.99 16.07 -2.52
CA ALA A 55 -4.12 16.95 -2.17
C ALA A 55 -5.27 16.17 -1.48
N ARG A 56 -5.56 14.95 -1.94
CA ARG A 56 -6.55 14.06 -1.29
C ARG A 56 -6.08 13.63 0.10
N HIS A 57 -4.81 13.26 0.25
CA HIS A 57 -4.22 12.96 1.55
C HIS A 57 -4.37 14.13 2.53
N ASP A 58 -4.04 15.34 2.09
CA ASP A 58 -4.07 16.54 2.93
C ASP A 58 -5.51 16.92 3.34
N ALA A 59 -6.48 16.63 2.47
CA ALA A 59 -7.91 16.77 2.81
C ALA A 59 -8.36 15.74 3.87
N LEU A 60 -7.85 14.51 3.83
CA LEU A 60 -8.14 13.48 4.84
C LEU A 60 -7.47 13.80 6.19
N PHE A 61 -6.27 14.38 6.16
CA PHE A 61 -5.44 14.61 7.34
C PHE A 61 -4.96 16.06 7.45
N PRO A 62 -5.87 17.04 7.63
CA PRO A 62 -5.51 18.46 7.62
C PRO A 62 -4.51 18.85 8.69
N GLN A 63 -4.49 18.17 9.85
CA GLN A 63 -3.50 18.42 10.91
C GLN A 63 -2.09 17.98 10.49
N VAL A 64 -1.97 16.88 9.75
CA VAL A 64 -0.70 16.41 9.21
C VAL A 64 -0.22 17.36 8.12
N ALA A 65 -1.11 17.77 7.22
CA ALA A 65 -0.82 18.79 6.20
C ALA A 65 -0.29 20.08 6.80
N ALA A 66 -0.96 20.61 7.82
CA ALA A 66 -0.54 21.81 8.53
C ALA A 66 0.84 21.63 9.21
N ALA A 67 1.11 20.49 9.83
CA ALA A 67 2.40 20.20 10.46
C ALA A 67 3.56 20.15 9.44
N CYS A 68 3.28 19.85 8.18
CA CYS A 68 4.27 19.76 7.11
C CYS A 68 4.28 20.96 6.15
N ALA A 69 3.40 21.92 6.33
CA ALA A 69 3.36 23.10 5.50
C ALA A 69 4.72 23.85 5.52
N GLY A 70 5.25 24.12 4.34
CA GLY A 70 6.53 24.81 4.17
C GLY A 70 7.80 24.01 4.51
N LYS A 71 7.67 22.77 5.03
CA LYS A 71 8.83 21.94 5.41
C LYS A 71 9.38 21.07 4.28
N ALA A 72 8.67 20.94 3.19
CA ALA A 72 8.85 19.87 2.21
C ALA A 72 9.31 20.34 0.82
N THR A 73 9.98 21.47 0.72
CA THR A 73 10.41 22.06 -0.56
C THR A 73 11.70 21.48 -1.13
N ALA A 74 12.41 20.61 -0.43
CA ALA A 74 13.57 19.96 -1.01
C ALA A 74 13.09 18.86 -1.96
N LEU A 75 13.27 19.06 -3.26
CA LEU A 75 13.23 17.96 -4.23
C LEU A 75 14.19 16.88 -3.73
N PRO A 76 13.80 15.58 -3.82
CA PRO A 76 14.75 14.52 -3.52
C PRO A 76 15.95 14.73 -4.41
N SER A 77 17.12 15.03 -3.85
CA SER A 77 18.37 14.86 -4.59
C SER A 77 18.32 13.43 -5.15
N ARG A 78 18.36 13.33 -6.46
CA ARG A 78 18.56 12.07 -7.14
C ARG A 78 19.86 11.51 -6.62
N SER A 79 19.77 10.42 -5.86
CA SER A 79 20.86 9.62 -5.33
C SER A 79 20.92 9.58 -3.81
N ALA A 80 20.01 8.82 -3.18
CA ALA A 80 20.58 7.82 -2.33
C ALA A 80 20.70 6.57 -3.21
N VAL A 81 21.77 6.44 -3.95
CA VAL A 81 22.30 5.12 -4.30
C VAL A 81 22.45 4.45 -2.94
N PRO A 82 21.87 3.26 -2.69
CA PRO A 82 22.13 2.51 -1.47
C PRO A 82 23.65 2.51 -1.26
N GLU A 83 24.10 2.81 -0.05
CA GLU A 83 25.51 2.71 0.29
C GLU A 83 26.01 1.37 -0.28
N GLY A 84 27.06 1.42 -1.09
CA GLY A 84 27.38 0.41 -2.06
C GLY A 84 27.32 -1.00 -1.47
N LEU A 85 26.88 -1.95 -2.27
CA LEU A 85 26.86 -3.36 -1.90
C LEU A 85 28.17 -3.72 -1.22
N PRO A 86 28.15 -4.56 -0.19
CA PRO A 86 29.37 -5.01 0.49
C PRO A 86 30.44 -5.46 -0.49
N THR A 87 31.69 -5.12 -0.24
CA THR A 87 32.82 -5.52 -1.09
C THR A 87 33.14 -7.01 -0.95
N ASP A 88 32.82 -7.60 0.20
CA ASP A 88 32.91 -9.04 0.42
C ASP A 88 31.89 -9.79 -0.43
N PRO A 89 32.30 -10.83 -1.21
CA PRO A 89 31.40 -11.53 -2.13
C PRO A 89 30.22 -12.24 -1.45
N GLU A 90 30.45 -12.85 -0.27
CA GLU A 90 29.38 -13.56 0.45
C GLU A 90 28.39 -12.56 1.08
N ALA A 91 28.90 -11.48 1.64
CA ALA A 91 28.06 -10.39 2.16
C ALA A 91 27.24 -9.72 1.04
N ARG A 92 27.83 -9.58 -0.15
CA ARG A 92 27.11 -9.08 -1.34
C ARG A 92 25.98 -10.01 -1.74
N LYS A 93 26.27 -11.30 -1.88
CA LYS A 93 25.28 -12.32 -2.21
C LYS A 93 24.16 -12.38 -1.17
N TYR A 94 24.50 -12.27 0.11
CA TYR A 94 23.52 -12.17 1.17
C TYR A 94 22.63 -10.92 1.01
N ALA A 95 23.22 -9.76 0.74
CA ALA A 95 22.48 -8.51 0.54
C ALA A 95 21.57 -8.57 -0.69
N GLU A 96 22.04 -9.15 -1.80
CA GLU A 96 21.25 -9.37 -3.02
C GLU A 96 20.07 -10.30 -2.75
N ASN A 97 20.30 -11.42 -2.06
CA ASN A 97 19.25 -12.38 -1.69
C ASN A 97 18.22 -11.81 -0.70
N HIS A 98 18.56 -10.76 0.04
CA HIS A 98 17.67 -10.08 0.98
C HIS A 98 17.21 -8.71 0.48
N GLY A 99 17.47 -8.37 -0.78
CA GLY A 99 17.06 -7.11 -1.39
C GLY A 99 15.55 -6.85 -1.32
N TYR A 100 14.75 -7.90 -1.34
CA TYR A 100 13.30 -7.83 -1.20
C TYR A 100 12.84 -7.25 0.16
N LYS A 101 13.66 -7.34 1.22
CA LYS A 101 13.40 -6.76 2.54
C LYS A 101 13.82 -5.29 2.65
N GLN A 102 14.43 -4.74 1.62
CA GLN A 102 14.83 -3.35 1.65
C GLN A 102 13.61 -2.44 1.52
N GLN A 103 13.62 -1.37 2.29
CA GLN A 103 12.64 -0.30 2.18
C GLN A 103 13.11 0.73 1.16
N GLY A 104 12.19 1.30 0.42
CA GLY A 104 12.45 2.47 -0.41
C GLY A 104 12.88 3.68 0.43
N THR A 105 13.21 4.77 -0.24
CA THR A 105 13.57 6.02 0.42
C THR A 105 12.38 6.96 0.41
N LEU A 106 12.01 7.50 1.57
CA LEU A 106 11.01 8.55 1.66
C LEU A 106 11.58 9.88 1.16
N THR A 107 10.82 10.57 0.32
CA THR A 107 11.13 11.98 0.01
C THR A 107 11.00 12.82 1.28
N PRO A 108 11.62 14.00 1.38
CA PRO A 108 11.48 14.88 2.54
C PRO A 108 10.01 15.20 2.89
N ALA A 109 9.17 15.39 1.87
CA ALA A 109 7.73 15.62 2.04
C ALA A 109 7.01 14.40 2.61
N ALA A 110 7.28 13.20 2.08
CA ALA A 110 6.71 11.96 2.59
C ALA A 110 7.24 11.64 4.00
N ARG A 111 8.51 11.93 4.28
CA ARG A 111 9.09 11.79 5.61
C ARG A 111 8.36 12.66 6.62
N CYS A 112 8.18 13.95 6.32
CA CYS A 112 7.45 14.86 7.21
C CYS A 112 6.04 14.34 7.52
N ARG A 113 5.28 13.95 6.47
CA ARG A 113 3.93 13.39 6.67
C ARG A 113 3.97 12.12 7.52
N GLY A 114 4.90 11.23 7.24
CA GLY A 114 5.05 9.99 8.00
C GLY A 114 5.33 10.22 9.48
N ASP A 115 6.28 11.08 9.76
CA ASP A 115 6.65 11.41 11.15
C ASP A 115 5.49 12.09 11.88
N ALA A 116 4.72 12.95 11.18
CA ALA A 116 3.52 13.58 11.75
C ALA A 116 2.40 12.56 12.04
N HIS A 117 2.18 11.56 11.16
CA HIS A 117 1.27 10.46 11.43
C HIS A 117 1.73 9.61 12.61
N ALA A 118 3.01 9.24 12.65
CA ALA A 118 3.58 8.46 13.74
C ALA A 118 3.45 9.19 15.08
N ALA A 119 3.74 10.49 15.12
CA ALA A 119 3.58 11.32 16.31
C ALA A 119 2.11 11.40 16.76
N ARG A 120 1.18 11.57 15.82
CA ARG A 120 -0.25 11.63 16.10
C ARG A 120 -0.78 10.33 16.70
N ILE A 121 -0.36 9.18 16.14
CA ILE A 121 -0.76 7.87 16.65
C ILE A 121 -0.14 7.64 18.03
N ARG A 122 1.14 7.94 18.21
CA ARG A 122 1.81 7.82 19.51
C ARG A 122 1.09 8.65 20.58
N ALA A 123 0.77 9.92 20.30
CA ALA A 123 0.05 10.77 21.24
C ALA A 123 -1.34 10.22 21.60
N ALA A 124 -2.03 9.57 20.68
CA ALA A 124 -3.30 8.91 20.96
C ALA A 124 -3.13 7.65 21.85
N LEU A 125 -2.06 6.88 21.65
CA LEU A 125 -1.73 5.73 22.49
C LEU A 125 -1.35 6.18 23.88
N ASP A 126 -0.48 7.18 24.03
CA ASP A 126 -0.08 7.76 25.33
C ASP A 126 -1.29 8.36 26.06
N GLY A 127 -2.16 9.09 25.35
CA GLY A 127 -3.39 9.66 25.91
C GLY A 127 -4.45 8.61 26.30
N SER A 128 -4.36 7.42 25.73
CA SER A 128 -5.26 6.31 26.08
C SER A 128 -4.86 5.60 27.37
N GLU A 129 -3.63 5.74 27.85
CA GLU A 129 -3.19 5.12 29.12
C GLU A 129 -4.08 5.54 30.29
N SER A 130 -4.52 6.80 30.32
CA SER A 130 -5.44 7.31 31.34
C SER A 130 -6.89 6.84 31.20
N LYS A 131 -7.28 6.35 30.01
CA LYS A 131 -8.64 5.88 29.67
C LYS A 131 -8.71 4.37 29.47
N GLY A 132 -7.61 3.66 29.64
CA GLY A 132 -7.43 2.27 29.29
C GLY A 132 -6.79 2.10 27.91
N ALA A 133 -5.50 1.77 27.88
CA ALA A 133 -4.80 1.44 26.65
C ALA A 133 -5.45 0.25 25.93
N PRO A 134 -5.40 0.18 24.59
CA PRO A 134 -5.92 -0.96 23.86
C PRO A 134 -5.31 -2.27 24.35
N ARG A 135 -6.16 -3.26 24.61
CA ARG A 135 -5.76 -4.59 25.11
C ARG A 135 -5.97 -5.69 24.09
N THR A 136 -6.73 -5.40 23.05
CA THR A 136 -7.06 -6.32 21.97
C THR A 136 -6.81 -5.67 20.62
N ALA A 137 -6.59 -6.49 19.60
CA ALA A 137 -6.45 -6.02 18.22
C ALA A 137 -7.70 -5.23 17.75
N GLN A 138 -8.89 -5.62 18.23
CA GLN A 138 -10.13 -4.93 17.90
C GLN A 138 -10.17 -3.52 18.52
N GLU A 139 -9.78 -3.36 19.79
CA GLU A 139 -9.72 -2.04 20.43
C GLU A 139 -8.69 -1.14 19.77
N LEU A 140 -7.51 -1.68 19.42
CA LEU A 140 -6.49 -0.93 18.68
C LEU A 140 -6.98 -0.53 17.29
N SER A 141 -7.63 -1.44 16.58
CA SER A 141 -8.24 -1.14 15.28
C SER A 141 -9.31 -0.04 15.38
N ALA A 142 -10.15 -0.09 16.42
CA ALA A 142 -11.17 0.93 16.68
C ALA A 142 -10.55 2.30 17.00
N LEU A 143 -9.48 2.33 17.80
CA LEU A 143 -8.72 3.56 18.07
C LEU A 143 -8.19 4.19 16.77
N LEU A 144 -7.51 3.39 15.95
CA LEU A 144 -6.96 3.84 14.67
C LEU A 144 -8.04 4.30 13.70
N ALA A 145 -9.15 3.57 13.62
CA ALA A 145 -10.31 3.96 12.81
C ALA A 145 -10.92 5.29 13.26
N GLY A 146 -11.04 5.52 14.57
CA GLY A 146 -11.50 6.78 15.15
C GLY A 146 -10.60 7.97 14.85
N MET A 147 -9.35 7.71 14.47
CA MET A 147 -8.39 8.72 14.01
C MET A 147 -8.42 8.94 12.50
N GLY A 148 -9.30 8.26 11.76
CA GLY A 148 -9.40 8.38 10.30
C GLY A 148 -8.51 7.41 9.51
N TYR A 149 -7.83 6.48 10.19
CA TYR A 149 -7.17 5.36 9.51
C TYR A 149 -8.18 4.23 9.31
N ALA A 150 -8.06 3.49 8.22
CA ALA A 150 -8.96 2.37 7.91
C ALA A 150 -8.16 1.05 7.88
N PRO A 151 -7.71 0.54 9.05
CA PRO A 151 -6.92 -0.67 9.09
C PRO A 151 -7.74 -1.87 8.63
N GLN A 152 -7.15 -2.71 7.77
CA GLN A 152 -7.71 -4.01 7.47
C GLN A 152 -7.50 -4.95 8.67
N ALA A 153 -8.27 -6.03 8.74
CA ALA A 153 -8.15 -6.98 9.85
C ALA A 153 -6.74 -7.59 10.00
N ALA A 154 -5.99 -7.67 8.92
CA ALA A 154 -4.61 -8.16 8.94
C ALA A 154 -3.57 -7.11 9.34
N ASP A 155 -3.95 -5.83 9.38
CA ASP A 155 -3.02 -4.74 9.67
C ASP A 155 -2.78 -4.55 11.17
N VAL A 156 -3.67 -5.08 12.00
CA VAL A 156 -3.57 -5.05 13.46
C VAL A 156 -3.49 -6.49 13.96
N TYR A 157 -2.47 -6.80 14.73
CA TYR A 157 -2.19 -8.16 15.17
C TYR A 157 -1.60 -8.17 16.59
N GLY A 158 -1.59 -9.36 17.18
CA GLY A 158 -1.19 -9.60 18.58
C GLY A 158 -2.33 -10.20 19.37
N SER A 159 -1.99 -10.93 20.40
CA SER A 159 -2.94 -11.70 21.22
C SER A 159 -3.21 -11.11 22.60
N SER A 160 -2.40 -10.16 23.03
CA SER A 160 -2.47 -9.56 24.38
C SER A 160 -2.06 -8.09 24.36
N ALA A 161 -2.41 -7.36 25.41
CA ALA A 161 -2.12 -5.93 25.55
C ALA A 161 -0.63 -5.57 25.37
N GLY A 162 0.28 -6.46 25.75
CA GLY A 162 1.73 -6.24 25.63
C GLY A 162 2.33 -6.76 24.33
N ASP A 163 1.52 -7.26 23.37
CA ASP A 163 1.97 -7.87 22.13
C ASP A 163 1.25 -7.28 20.91
N LEU A 164 0.49 -6.20 21.11
CA LEU A 164 -0.23 -5.58 20.01
C LEU A 164 0.71 -4.83 19.09
N SER A 165 0.46 -4.97 17.81
CA SER A 165 1.22 -4.34 16.74
C SER A 165 0.32 -3.96 15.60
N PHE A 166 0.73 -2.97 14.80
CA PHE A 166 0.01 -2.59 13.59
C PHE A 166 0.96 -2.19 12.47
N VAL A 167 0.49 -2.32 11.25
CA VAL A 167 1.12 -1.84 10.02
C VAL A 167 0.07 -1.13 9.20
N LEU A 168 0.23 0.16 8.99
CA LEU A 168 -0.71 0.98 8.21
C LEU A 168 -0.08 1.43 6.91
N SER A 169 -0.81 1.28 5.82
CA SER A 169 -0.59 2.03 4.60
C SER A 169 -1.40 3.31 4.69
N ILE A 170 -0.73 4.44 4.78
CA ILE A 170 -1.44 5.72 4.85
C ILE A 170 -2.07 6.01 3.48
N PRO A 171 -3.38 6.32 3.44
CA PRO A 171 -4.10 6.52 2.19
C PRO A 171 -3.46 7.57 1.28
N GLU A 172 -3.71 7.41 -0.01
CA GLU A 172 -3.28 8.28 -1.09
C GLU A 172 -1.75 8.27 -1.26
N SER A 173 -1.05 9.33 -0.94
CA SER A 173 0.40 9.42 -1.12
C SER A 173 1.18 9.23 0.17
N GLY A 174 0.56 8.64 1.17
CA GLY A 174 1.19 8.49 2.48
C GLY A 174 2.27 7.41 2.52
N PRO A 175 3.20 7.50 3.49
CA PRO A 175 4.14 6.44 3.82
C PRO A 175 3.46 5.29 4.56
N CYS A 176 4.24 4.28 4.90
CA CYS A 176 3.87 3.27 5.87
C CYS A 176 4.09 3.78 7.30
N VAL A 177 3.24 3.34 8.24
CA VAL A 177 3.45 3.55 9.68
C VAL A 177 3.30 2.23 10.40
N THR A 178 4.34 1.83 11.11
CA THR A 178 4.35 0.60 11.91
C THR A 178 4.44 0.96 13.38
N GLY A 179 3.70 0.25 14.21
CA GLY A 179 3.73 0.42 15.66
C GLY A 179 3.73 -0.89 16.41
N HIS A 180 4.43 -0.88 17.55
CA HIS A 180 4.48 -1.96 18.53
C HIS A 180 4.14 -1.40 19.90
N LEU A 181 3.17 -2.00 20.56
CA LEU A 181 2.69 -1.58 21.88
C LEU A 181 3.46 -2.26 23.03
N THR A 182 4.35 -3.20 22.70
CA THR A 182 5.29 -3.75 23.71
C THR A 182 6.16 -2.61 24.27
N PRO A 183 6.21 -2.43 25.59
CA PRO A 183 7.01 -1.36 26.18
C PRO A 183 8.53 -1.51 25.87
N PRO A 184 9.20 -0.42 25.50
CA PRO A 184 8.65 0.91 25.25
C PRO A 184 7.85 0.97 23.93
N VAL A 185 6.68 1.61 23.95
CA VAL A 185 5.83 1.78 22.76
C VAL A 185 6.63 2.46 21.66
N SER A 186 6.62 1.86 20.47
CA SER A 186 7.31 2.40 19.30
C SER A 186 6.32 2.60 18.15
N VAL A 187 6.40 3.77 17.50
CA VAL A 187 5.64 4.07 16.27
C VAL A 187 6.59 4.76 15.32
N GLN A 188 6.73 4.21 14.12
CA GLN A 188 7.71 4.68 13.14
C GLN A 188 7.10 4.77 11.75
N ALA A 189 7.51 5.79 10.99
CA ALA A 189 7.20 5.92 9.58
C ALA A 189 8.33 5.35 8.73
N HIS A 190 7.96 4.65 7.67
CA HIS A 190 8.91 4.10 6.71
C HIS A 190 8.33 4.08 5.29
N ALA A 191 9.18 3.85 4.29
CA ALA A 191 8.74 3.66 2.93
C ALA A 191 8.17 2.24 2.73
N VAL A 192 7.52 2.01 1.61
CA VAL A 192 7.15 0.67 1.16
C VAL A 192 8.40 -0.19 0.94
N TYR A 193 8.27 -1.48 1.12
CA TYR A 193 9.31 -2.44 0.75
C TYR A 193 9.47 -2.53 -0.77
N VAL A 194 10.61 -2.97 -1.23
CA VAL A 194 10.92 -3.08 -2.68
C VAL A 194 9.91 -3.94 -3.43
N GLU A 195 9.44 -5.02 -2.82
CA GLU A 195 8.37 -5.86 -3.39
C GLU A 195 6.96 -5.26 -3.25
N GLY A 196 6.85 -4.06 -2.68
CA GLY A 196 5.60 -3.37 -2.45
C GLY A 196 4.99 -3.65 -1.07
N GLY A 197 4.11 -2.74 -0.66
CA GLY A 197 3.42 -2.83 0.62
C GLY A 197 4.20 -2.34 1.83
N CYS A 198 3.51 -2.28 2.95
CA CYS A 198 4.02 -1.75 4.21
C CYS A 198 4.52 -2.84 5.17
N ARG A 199 4.23 -4.08 4.88
CA ARG A 199 4.64 -5.23 5.70
C ARG A 199 5.95 -5.82 5.17
N GLU A 200 6.88 -6.11 6.06
CA GLU A 200 8.10 -6.81 5.66
C GLU A 200 7.77 -8.17 5.02
N PRO A 201 8.28 -8.46 3.82
CA PRO A 201 8.05 -9.74 3.16
C PRO A 201 8.59 -10.92 3.98
N ARG A 202 7.80 -12.00 4.04
CA ARG A 202 8.14 -13.22 4.80
C ARG A 202 8.79 -14.26 3.90
N GLY A 203 9.98 -14.10 3.52
CA GLY A 203 10.69 -15.05 2.68
C GLY A 203 11.24 -14.37 1.44
N GLY A 204 12.17 -15.03 0.78
CA GLY A 204 12.73 -14.65 -0.52
C GLY A 204 12.48 -15.78 -1.51
N HIS A 205 12.51 -15.46 -2.76
CA HIS A 205 12.43 -16.43 -3.85
C HIS A 205 13.78 -17.04 -4.14
#